data_c3072c225c84f3edeaf523de6a3a0158
#
_entry.id   c3072c225c84f3edeaf523de6a3a0158
#
_cell.length_a   1.000
_cell.length_b   1.000
_cell.length_c   1.000
_cell.angle_alpha   90.00
_cell.angle_beta   90.00
_cell.angle_gamma   90.00
#
_symmetry.space_group_name_H-M   'P 1'
#
loop_
_entity.id
_entity.type
_entity.pdbx_description
1 polymer ?
#
loop_
_entity_poly.entity_id
_entity_poly.type
_entity_poly.pdbx_seq_one_letter_code
_entity_poly.pdbx_strand_id
1 'polypeptide(L)'
;MNYEDAFKNYENGTATEEEKAFVKAELAKAKSLGNMLEAEVVEEPSPIAEAEVTEIKKAKKQFKIKHILFALGALALVVIMVGAILGGVFGSAAVSAKEQIAVSKNQAIEAGKIGLLDWLNDMRNDSNGQLGLPGGTYTYTLDEIRYDELDQDFVYELPLGDSHYVYKIEFEVRHEDYIVHVDSRDGRVIRIKFGD
;
A
#
# COMPACT_ATOMS: atom_id res chain seq x y z
N MET A 1 -38.73 35.73 -22.78
CA MET A 1 -37.59 34.79 -22.85
C MET A 1 -36.94 34.77 -21.47
N ASN A 2 -36.75 33.60 -20.88
CA ASN A 2 -36.09 33.51 -19.58
C ASN A 2 -34.56 33.45 -19.80
N TYR A 3 -33.81 34.25 -19.03
CA TYR A 3 -32.36 34.38 -19.19
C TYR A 3 -31.64 33.04 -18.89
N GLU A 4 -32.05 32.31 -17.84
CA GLU A 4 -31.43 31.08 -17.43
C GLU A 4 -31.54 29.98 -18.52
N ASP A 5 -32.69 29.86 -19.14
CA ASP A 5 -32.92 28.88 -20.21
C ASP A 5 -32.12 29.24 -21.46
N ALA A 6 -32.12 30.52 -21.83
CA ALA A 6 -31.36 31.01 -22.98
C ALA A 6 -29.85 30.87 -22.77
N PHE A 7 -29.35 31.12 -21.55
CA PHE A 7 -27.93 30.97 -21.19
C PHE A 7 -27.50 29.52 -21.22
N LYS A 8 -28.31 28.62 -20.70
CA LYS A 8 -28.04 27.17 -20.73
C LYS A 8 -27.97 26.61 -22.16
N ASN A 9 -28.89 27.08 -23.02
CA ASN A 9 -28.86 26.72 -24.44
C ASN A 9 -27.62 27.28 -25.14
N TYR A 10 -27.16 28.46 -24.74
CA TYR A 10 -25.96 29.10 -25.25
C TYR A 10 -24.69 28.32 -24.88
N GLU A 11 -24.56 27.90 -23.63
CA GLU A 11 -23.45 27.08 -23.17
C GLU A 11 -23.40 25.71 -23.86
N ASN A 12 -24.55 25.07 -24.08
CA ASN A 12 -24.66 23.76 -24.72
C ASN A 12 -24.53 23.83 -26.26
N GLY A 13 -24.40 25.02 -26.84
CA GLY A 13 -24.29 25.24 -28.30
C GLY A 13 -25.58 25.02 -29.07
N THR A 14 -26.73 24.89 -28.37
CA THR A 14 -28.06 24.62 -28.96
C THR A 14 -28.96 25.89 -29.06
N ALA A 15 -28.42 27.05 -28.68
CA ALA A 15 -29.13 28.31 -28.67
C ALA A 15 -29.49 28.78 -30.11
N THR A 16 -30.72 29.27 -30.28
CA THR A 16 -31.15 29.94 -31.49
C THR A 16 -30.42 31.28 -31.65
N GLU A 17 -30.46 31.89 -32.85
CA GLU A 17 -29.83 33.18 -33.09
C GLU A 17 -30.44 34.29 -32.23
N GLU A 18 -31.74 34.22 -31.92
CA GLU A 18 -32.41 35.15 -31.02
C GLU A 18 -31.94 35.01 -29.57
N GLU A 19 -31.77 33.78 -29.08
CA GLU A 19 -31.24 33.49 -27.75
C GLU A 19 -29.79 33.94 -27.62
N LYS A 20 -28.97 33.70 -28.63
CA LYS A 20 -27.57 34.18 -28.67
C LYS A 20 -27.50 35.71 -28.61
N ALA A 21 -28.34 36.39 -29.36
CA ALA A 21 -28.41 37.85 -29.36
C ALA A 21 -28.84 38.39 -27.99
N PHE A 22 -29.84 37.75 -27.37
CA PHE A 22 -30.33 38.08 -26.04
C PHE A 22 -29.27 37.89 -24.95
N VAL A 23 -28.62 36.75 -24.90
CA VAL A 23 -27.56 36.47 -23.93
C VAL A 23 -26.38 37.43 -24.09
N LYS A 24 -25.95 37.73 -25.32
CA LYS A 24 -24.89 38.71 -25.58
C LYS A 24 -25.28 40.13 -25.11
N ALA A 25 -26.52 40.52 -25.32
CA ALA A 25 -27.01 41.83 -24.87
C ALA A 25 -27.01 41.95 -23.34
N GLU A 26 -27.44 40.91 -22.63
CA GLU A 26 -27.46 40.91 -21.16
C GLU A 26 -26.02 40.87 -20.58
N LEU A 27 -25.11 40.10 -21.18
CA LEU A 27 -23.70 40.10 -20.81
C LEU A 27 -23.04 41.49 -21.03
N ALA A 28 -23.38 42.16 -22.12
CA ALA A 28 -22.90 43.52 -22.39
C ALA A 28 -23.41 44.53 -21.34
N LYS A 29 -24.67 44.41 -20.91
CA LYS A 29 -25.23 45.25 -19.82
C LYS A 29 -24.51 44.97 -18.49
N ALA A 30 -24.29 43.68 -18.15
CA ALA A 30 -23.59 43.30 -16.94
C ALA A 30 -22.15 43.84 -16.92
N LYS A 31 -21.45 43.78 -18.07
CA LYS A 31 -20.10 44.32 -18.22
C LYS A 31 -20.08 45.86 -18.11
N SER A 32 -21.07 46.53 -18.66
CA SER A 32 -21.22 47.99 -18.54
C SER A 32 -21.45 48.41 -17.07
N LEU A 33 -22.30 47.69 -16.34
CA LEU A 33 -22.51 47.90 -14.90
C LEU A 33 -21.25 47.66 -14.08
N GLY A 34 -20.49 46.59 -14.41
CA GLY A 34 -19.19 46.31 -13.79
C GLY A 34 -18.19 47.44 -13.98
N ASN A 35 -18.09 47.98 -15.20
CA ASN A 35 -17.21 49.10 -15.52
C ASN A 35 -17.66 50.42 -14.82
N MET A 36 -18.98 50.65 -14.65
CA MET A 36 -19.49 51.80 -13.89
C MET A 36 -19.15 51.69 -12.41
N LEU A 37 -19.28 50.49 -11.81
CA LEU A 37 -18.91 50.25 -10.43
C LEU A 37 -17.40 50.35 -10.18
N GLU A 38 -16.59 49.95 -11.16
CA GLU A 38 -15.13 50.14 -11.09
C GLU A 38 -14.73 51.60 -11.26
N ALA A 39 -15.45 52.38 -12.08
CA ALA A 39 -15.20 53.81 -12.28
C ALA A 39 -15.60 54.66 -11.07
N GLU A 40 -16.59 54.23 -10.28
CA GLU A 40 -17.06 54.95 -9.09
C GLU A 40 -16.16 54.70 -7.86
N VAL A 41 -15.25 53.71 -7.93
CA VAL A 41 -14.30 53.34 -6.84
C VAL A 41 -12.93 54.00 -7.03
N VAL A 42 -12.73 54.90 -7.99
CA VAL A 42 -11.52 55.70 -8.08
C VAL A 42 -11.67 56.97 -7.23
N GLU A 43 -11.98 56.79 -5.92
CA GLU A 43 -11.51 57.73 -4.92
C GLU A 43 -10.03 57.40 -4.67
N GLU A 44 -9.18 58.41 -4.77
CA GLU A 44 -7.77 58.26 -4.38
C GLU A 44 -7.70 57.59 -3.00
N PRO A 45 -6.96 56.48 -2.84
CA PRO A 45 -6.91 55.78 -1.58
C PRO A 45 -6.37 56.70 -0.50
N SER A 46 -7.24 57.09 0.43
CA SER A 46 -6.79 57.81 1.61
C SER A 46 -5.76 56.96 2.34
N PRO A 47 -4.71 57.54 2.97
CA PRO A 47 -3.69 56.79 3.68
C PRO A 47 -4.24 55.86 4.76
N ILE A 48 -5.47 56.06 5.20
CA ILE A 48 -6.21 55.18 6.13
C ILE A 48 -6.67 53.89 5.43
N ALA A 49 -7.12 53.98 4.17
CA ALA A 49 -7.56 52.81 3.41
C ALA A 49 -6.40 51.86 3.05
N GLU A 50 -5.21 52.40 2.79
CA GLU A 50 -4.02 51.58 2.55
C GLU A 50 -3.56 50.82 3.81
N ALA A 51 -3.68 51.43 4.99
CA ALA A 51 -3.35 50.76 6.26
C ALA A 51 -4.34 49.61 6.55
N GLU A 52 -5.64 49.81 6.35
CA GLU A 52 -6.67 48.77 6.54
C GLU A 52 -6.52 47.63 5.54
N VAL A 53 -6.24 47.91 4.28
CA VAL A 53 -5.99 46.87 3.25
C VAL A 53 -4.74 46.05 3.60
N THR A 54 -3.72 46.67 4.17
CA THR A 54 -2.49 45.99 4.58
C THR A 54 -2.73 45.09 5.80
N GLU A 55 -3.53 45.53 6.76
CA GLU A 55 -3.94 44.74 7.92
C GLU A 55 -4.82 43.54 7.52
N ILE A 56 -5.77 43.72 6.62
CA ILE A 56 -6.60 42.66 6.09
C ILE A 56 -5.78 41.62 5.32
N LYS A 57 -4.79 42.04 4.53
CA LYS A 57 -3.86 41.16 3.84
C LYS A 57 -2.98 40.38 4.82
N LYS A 58 -2.48 41.01 5.89
CA LYS A 58 -1.74 40.33 6.98
C LYS A 58 -2.63 39.33 7.71
N ALA A 59 -3.85 39.69 8.08
CA ALA A 59 -4.78 38.80 8.74
C ALA A 59 -5.15 37.59 7.86
N LYS A 60 -5.44 37.79 6.57
CA LYS A 60 -5.66 36.67 5.62
C LYS A 60 -4.46 35.75 5.47
N LYS A 61 -3.24 36.29 5.44
CA LYS A 61 -2.01 35.50 5.37
C LYS A 61 -1.79 34.67 6.65
N GLN A 62 -2.00 35.27 7.82
CA GLN A 62 -1.90 34.58 9.10
C GLN A 62 -2.98 33.49 9.26
N PHE A 63 -4.20 33.76 8.76
CA PHE A 63 -5.29 32.79 8.78
C PHE A 63 -4.96 31.57 7.91
N LYS A 64 -4.47 31.78 6.70
CA LYS A 64 -4.01 30.70 5.81
C LYS A 64 -2.88 29.86 6.45
N ILE A 65 -1.90 30.51 7.06
CA ILE A 65 -0.80 29.81 7.72
C ILE A 65 -1.29 28.97 8.91
N LYS A 66 -2.21 29.52 9.73
CA LYS A 66 -2.81 28.77 10.84
C LYS A 66 -3.60 27.56 10.37
N HIS A 67 -4.37 27.66 9.29
CA HIS A 67 -5.10 26.55 8.72
C HIS A 67 -4.17 25.46 8.13
N ILE A 68 -3.10 25.86 7.46
CA ILE A 68 -2.09 24.92 6.95
C ILE A 68 -1.40 24.18 8.11
N LEU A 69 -1.00 24.90 9.16
CA LEU A 69 -0.40 24.29 10.34
C LEU A 69 -1.35 23.34 11.07
N PHE A 70 -2.64 23.73 11.18
CA PHE A 70 -3.65 22.87 11.77
C PHE A 70 -3.89 21.59 10.94
N ALA A 71 -3.98 21.73 9.61
CA ALA A 71 -4.13 20.60 8.71
C ALA A 71 -2.93 19.65 8.76
N LEU A 72 -1.71 20.19 8.81
CA LEU A 72 -0.49 19.38 8.97
C LEU A 72 -0.44 18.69 10.33
N GLY A 73 -0.85 19.37 11.41
CA GLY A 73 -0.95 18.78 12.74
C GLY A 73 -1.98 17.64 12.81
N ALA A 74 -3.14 17.84 12.18
CA ALA A 74 -4.17 16.80 12.08
C ALA A 74 -3.69 15.59 11.28
N LEU A 75 -3.00 15.80 10.15
CA LEU A 75 -2.40 14.74 9.35
C LEU A 75 -1.35 13.96 10.14
N ALA A 76 -0.47 14.65 10.86
CA ALA A 76 0.54 14.01 11.70
C ALA A 76 -0.08 13.13 12.80
N LEU A 77 -1.16 13.60 13.44
CA LEU A 77 -1.90 12.82 14.44
C LEU A 77 -2.53 11.55 13.81
N VAL A 78 -3.09 11.65 12.62
CA VAL A 78 -3.64 10.48 11.92
C VAL A 78 -2.54 9.47 11.62
N VAL A 79 -1.38 9.92 11.12
CA VAL A 79 -0.24 9.02 10.86
C VAL A 79 0.26 8.34 12.13
N ILE A 80 0.35 9.08 13.25
CA ILE A 80 0.75 8.52 14.55
C ILE A 80 -0.27 7.49 15.04
N MET A 81 -1.57 7.79 14.94
CA MET A 81 -2.62 6.85 15.37
C MET A 81 -2.62 5.58 14.51
N VAL A 82 -2.51 5.72 13.19
CA VAL A 82 -2.42 4.55 12.28
C VAL A 82 -1.16 3.75 12.60
N GLY A 83 -0.03 4.41 12.78
CA GLY A 83 1.22 3.76 13.16
C GLY A 83 1.14 3.03 14.50
N ALA A 84 0.49 3.60 15.50
CA ALA A 84 0.28 2.98 16.81
C ALA A 84 -0.65 1.76 16.73
N ILE A 85 -1.74 1.85 15.95
CA ILE A 85 -2.66 0.73 15.73
C ILE A 85 -1.94 -0.41 15.00
N LEU A 86 -1.28 -0.10 13.89
CA LEU A 86 -0.54 -1.10 13.13
C LEU A 86 0.59 -1.72 13.96
N GLY A 87 1.39 -0.90 14.63
CA GLY A 87 2.47 -1.37 15.51
C GLY A 87 1.97 -2.22 16.67
N GLY A 88 0.85 -1.86 17.27
CA GLY A 88 0.20 -2.64 18.34
C GLY A 88 -0.31 -4.00 17.83
N VAL A 89 -0.98 -4.02 16.70
CA VAL A 89 -1.51 -5.25 16.09
C VAL A 89 -0.39 -6.17 15.63
N PHE A 90 0.59 -5.66 14.89
CA PHE A 90 1.73 -6.46 14.44
C PHE A 90 2.62 -6.91 15.60
N GLY A 91 2.85 -6.04 16.58
CA GLY A 91 3.63 -6.38 17.77
C GLY A 91 2.98 -7.46 18.61
N SER A 92 1.68 -7.38 18.86
CA SER A 92 0.94 -8.41 19.61
C SER A 92 0.88 -9.75 18.86
N ALA A 93 0.68 -9.73 17.55
CA ALA A 93 0.70 -10.95 16.72
C ALA A 93 2.06 -11.63 16.77
N ALA A 94 3.17 -10.87 16.66
CA ALA A 94 4.52 -11.43 16.73
C ALA A 94 4.85 -12.01 18.11
N VAL A 95 4.43 -11.36 19.19
CA VAL A 95 4.61 -11.88 20.57
C VAL A 95 3.82 -13.17 20.76
N SER A 96 2.55 -13.18 20.37
CA SER A 96 1.70 -14.37 20.46
C SER A 96 2.24 -15.53 19.61
N ALA A 97 2.70 -15.25 18.39
CA ALA A 97 3.31 -16.25 17.52
C ALA A 97 4.60 -16.81 18.11
N LYS A 98 5.40 -16.00 18.82
CA LYS A 98 6.62 -16.45 19.49
C LYS A 98 6.33 -17.43 20.64
N GLU A 99 5.22 -17.24 21.37
CA GLU A 99 4.77 -18.14 22.42
C GLU A 99 4.28 -19.50 21.85
N GLN A 100 3.91 -19.55 20.58
CA GLN A 100 3.46 -20.79 19.91
C GLN A 100 4.59 -21.64 19.34
N ILE A 101 5.85 -21.21 19.44
CA ILE A 101 7.00 -22.01 19.00
C ILE A 101 7.14 -23.23 19.91
N ALA A 102 6.75 -24.39 19.40
CA ALA A 102 6.85 -25.66 20.11
C ALA A 102 8.02 -26.53 19.63
N VAL A 103 8.49 -26.27 18.41
CA VAL A 103 9.55 -27.05 17.76
C VAL A 103 10.88 -26.31 17.88
N SER A 104 11.90 -26.98 18.39
CA SER A 104 13.26 -26.44 18.45
C SER A 104 13.90 -26.41 17.05
N LYS A 105 14.94 -25.58 16.89
CA LYS A 105 15.71 -25.51 15.63
C LYS A 105 16.22 -26.88 15.17
N ASN A 106 16.77 -27.70 16.08
CA ASN A 106 17.26 -29.02 15.75
C ASN A 106 16.14 -29.96 15.29
N GLN A 107 14.99 -29.92 15.95
CA GLN A 107 13.82 -30.70 15.54
C GLN A 107 13.30 -30.26 14.17
N ALA A 108 13.31 -28.95 13.88
CA ALA A 108 12.93 -28.44 12.59
C ALA A 108 13.91 -28.89 11.47
N ILE A 109 15.22 -28.90 11.74
CA ILE A 109 16.21 -29.39 10.79
C ILE A 109 15.99 -30.90 10.49
N GLU A 110 15.76 -31.72 11.50
CA GLU A 110 15.48 -33.14 11.28
C GLU A 110 14.15 -33.36 10.53
N ALA A 111 13.10 -32.63 10.89
CA ALA A 111 11.83 -32.68 10.16
C ALA A 111 11.99 -32.24 8.70
N GLY A 112 12.75 -31.15 8.48
CA GLY A 112 13.06 -30.64 7.15
C GLY A 112 13.83 -31.65 6.29
N LYS A 113 14.83 -32.35 6.86
CA LYS A 113 15.57 -33.40 6.17
C LYS A 113 14.69 -34.57 5.74
N ILE A 114 13.83 -35.04 6.66
CA ILE A 114 12.91 -36.14 6.37
C ILE A 114 11.92 -35.72 5.28
N GLY A 115 11.32 -34.55 5.43
CA GLY A 115 10.36 -34.05 4.43
C GLY A 115 10.98 -33.78 3.05
N LEU A 116 12.23 -33.29 3.01
CA LEU A 116 12.96 -33.13 1.74
C LEU A 116 13.28 -34.49 1.10
N LEU A 117 13.70 -35.49 1.90
CA LEU A 117 13.97 -36.84 1.43
C LEU A 117 12.73 -37.47 0.79
N ASP A 118 11.60 -37.42 1.49
CA ASP A 118 10.32 -37.92 0.99
C ASP A 118 9.92 -37.22 -0.30
N TRP A 119 10.00 -35.89 -0.34
CA TRP A 119 9.67 -35.11 -1.51
C TRP A 119 10.57 -35.43 -2.72
N LEU A 120 11.89 -35.58 -2.53
CA LEU A 120 12.82 -35.94 -3.59
C LEU A 120 12.53 -37.33 -4.16
N ASN A 121 12.21 -38.28 -3.28
CA ASN A 121 11.88 -39.64 -3.70
C ASN A 121 10.52 -39.75 -4.37
N ASP A 122 9.52 -38.94 -3.93
CA ASP A 122 8.20 -38.87 -4.56
C ASP A 122 8.24 -38.20 -5.93
N MET A 123 8.92 -37.04 -6.06
CA MET A 123 9.10 -36.38 -7.37
C MET A 123 9.75 -37.30 -8.39
N ARG A 124 10.62 -38.14 -7.95
CA ARG A 124 11.27 -39.13 -8.82
C ARG A 124 10.30 -40.23 -9.25
N ASN A 125 9.46 -40.70 -8.35
CA ASN A 125 8.47 -41.73 -8.65
C ASN A 125 7.40 -41.23 -9.62
N ASP A 126 6.96 -39.95 -9.48
CA ASP A 126 6.01 -39.33 -10.38
C ASP A 126 6.59 -38.98 -11.76
N SER A 127 7.88 -38.73 -11.83
CA SER A 127 8.58 -38.40 -13.09
C SER A 127 8.91 -39.62 -13.96
N ASN A 128 8.21 -40.75 -13.80
CA ASN A 128 8.35 -41.95 -14.60
C ASN A 128 8.53 -41.66 -16.11
N GLY A 129 9.73 -41.27 -16.50
CA GLY A 129 10.19 -41.16 -17.88
C GLY A 129 10.09 -39.79 -18.55
N GLN A 130 9.55 -38.72 -17.93
CA GLN A 130 9.41 -37.41 -18.60
C GLN A 130 10.65 -36.50 -18.46
N LEU A 131 11.50 -36.69 -17.48
CA LEU A 131 12.69 -35.84 -17.24
C LEU A 131 13.97 -36.36 -17.86
N GLY A 132 13.95 -37.44 -18.67
CA GLY A 132 15.13 -37.94 -19.38
C GLY A 132 16.33 -38.33 -18.51
N LEU A 133 16.13 -38.51 -17.20
CA LEU A 133 17.16 -38.97 -16.30
C LEU A 133 17.41 -40.46 -16.56
N PRO A 134 18.69 -40.93 -16.62
CA PRO A 134 18.99 -42.30 -16.86
C PRO A 134 18.27 -43.20 -15.84
N GLY A 135 17.52 -44.16 -16.30
CA GLY A 135 16.70 -45.08 -15.51
C GLY A 135 17.52 -45.98 -14.61
N GLY A 136 18.09 -45.42 -13.56
CA GLY A 136 18.72 -46.12 -12.45
C GLY A 136 17.87 -45.95 -11.20
N THR A 137 17.73 -47.01 -10.42
CA THR A 137 17.12 -47.10 -9.10
C THR A 137 17.94 -46.28 -8.05
N TYR A 138 18.13 -45.00 -8.26
CA TYR A 138 18.78 -44.16 -7.26
C TYR A 138 17.72 -43.64 -6.29
N THR A 139 17.79 -44.07 -5.07
CA THR A 139 17.01 -43.48 -3.95
C THR A 139 17.91 -42.47 -3.27
N TYR A 140 17.37 -41.29 -2.98
CA TYR A 140 18.05 -40.33 -2.12
C TYR A 140 18.13 -40.92 -0.70
N THR A 141 19.19 -40.59 0.03
CA THR A 141 19.39 -41.01 1.43
C THR A 141 19.62 -39.79 2.33
N LEU A 142 19.37 -39.97 3.62
CA LEU A 142 19.56 -38.87 4.59
C LEU A 142 20.98 -38.33 4.65
N ASP A 143 21.97 -39.20 4.38
CA ASP A 143 23.39 -38.82 4.41
C ASP A 143 23.80 -37.92 3.25
N GLU A 144 23.01 -37.88 2.19
CA GLU A 144 23.23 -36.98 1.05
C GLU A 144 22.69 -35.59 1.29
N ILE A 145 21.81 -35.38 2.30
CA ILE A 145 21.21 -34.09 2.64
C ILE A 145 22.08 -33.40 3.68
N ARG A 146 22.77 -32.35 3.26
CA ARG A 146 23.60 -31.54 4.13
C ARG A 146 22.83 -30.28 4.53
N TYR A 147 22.84 -30.02 5.84
CA TYR A 147 22.32 -28.76 6.38
C TYR A 147 23.34 -27.66 6.10
N ASP A 148 22.87 -26.51 5.63
CA ASP A 148 23.68 -25.32 5.40
C ASP A 148 23.28 -24.20 6.37
N GLU A 149 22.09 -23.66 6.24
CA GLU A 149 21.64 -22.49 7.00
C GLU A 149 20.20 -22.62 7.52
N LEU A 150 19.89 -21.93 8.62
CA LEU A 150 18.54 -21.83 9.16
C LEU A 150 18.22 -20.40 9.59
N ASP A 151 17.22 -19.85 8.93
CA ASP A 151 16.57 -18.60 9.28
C ASP A 151 15.20 -18.85 9.89
N GLN A 152 14.68 -17.85 10.60
CA GLN A 152 13.35 -17.87 11.16
C GLN A 152 12.53 -16.69 10.66
N ASP A 153 11.55 -16.97 9.83
CA ASP A 153 10.67 -15.98 9.22
C ASP A 153 9.33 -15.90 9.96
N PHE A 154 8.82 -14.68 10.11
CA PHE A 154 7.46 -14.46 10.61
C PHE A 154 6.48 -14.42 9.45
N VAL A 155 5.54 -15.36 9.44
CA VAL A 155 4.46 -15.42 8.46
C VAL A 155 3.22 -14.77 9.04
N TYR A 156 2.79 -13.69 8.39
CA TYR A 156 1.58 -12.95 8.75
C TYR A 156 0.42 -13.40 7.87
N GLU A 157 -0.60 -13.99 8.48
CA GLU A 157 -1.82 -14.41 7.79
C GLU A 157 -3.02 -13.58 8.23
N LEU A 158 -3.90 -13.25 7.30
CA LEU A 158 -5.19 -12.60 7.55
C LEU A 158 -6.31 -13.63 7.47
N PRO A 159 -7.23 -13.68 8.45
CA PRO A 159 -7.35 -12.83 9.65
C PRO A 159 -6.33 -13.18 10.75
N LEU A 160 -5.99 -12.21 11.56
CA LEU A 160 -4.90 -12.11 12.53
C LEU A 160 -4.61 -13.33 13.45
N GLY A 161 -5.38 -14.39 13.41
CA GLY A 161 -5.29 -15.53 14.33
C GLY A 161 -4.22 -16.59 13.99
N ASP A 162 -3.77 -16.63 12.75
CA ASP A 162 -2.90 -17.73 12.25
C ASP A 162 -1.46 -17.32 12.01
N SER A 163 -1.08 -16.09 12.38
CA SER A 163 0.29 -15.62 12.24
C SER A 163 1.25 -16.45 13.11
N HIS A 164 2.32 -16.98 12.52
CA HIS A 164 3.25 -17.87 13.18
C HIS A 164 4.66 -17.72 12.62
N TYR A 165 5.63 -18.31 13.30
CA TYR A 165 7.01 -18.41 12.80
C TYR A 165 7.19 -19.67 11.97
N VAL A 166 8.01 -19.53 10.93
CA VAL A 166 8.42 -20.62 10.04
C VAL A 166 9.94 -20.67 10.03
N TYR A 167 10.49 -21.84 10.16
CA TYR A 167 11.91 -22.08 9.93
C TYR A 167 12.15 -22.22 8.43
N LYS A 168 12.97 -21.36 7.87
CA LYS A 168 13.50 -21.47 6.52
C LYS A 168 14.85 -22.16 6.63
N ILE A 169 14.98 -23.36 6.10
CA ILE A 169 16.16 -24.20 6.25
C ILE A 169 16.72 -24.46 4.86
N GLU A 170 18.00 -24.18 4.69
CA GLU A 170 18.72 -24.47 3.46
C GLU A 170 19.47 -25.80 3.58
N PHE A 171 19.27 -26.64 2.58
CA PHE A 171 19.92 -27.93 2.46
C PHE A 171 20.60 -28.06 1.10
N GLU A 172 21.82 -28.57 1.09
CA GLU A 172 22.51 -28.99 -0.12
C GLU A 172 22.32 -30.49 -0.34
N VAL A 173 21.91 -30.86 -1.56
CA VAL A 173 21.82 -32.25 -2.00
C VAL A 173 22.48 -32.38 -3.37
N ARG A 174 23.61 -33.07 -3.46
CA ARG A 174 24.37 -33.30 -4.71
C ARG A 174 24.68 -32.01 -5.50
N HIS A 175 25.07 -30.95 -4.79
CA HIS A 175 25.40 -29.61 -5.32
C HIS A 175 24.20 -28.81 -5.80
N GLU A 176 23.02 -29.19 -5.43
CA GLU A 176 21.79 -28.40 -5.62
C GLU A 176 21.27 -27.96 -4.26
N ASP A 177 20.86 -26.68 -4.18
CA ASP A 177 20.33 -26.07 -2.97
C ASP A 177 18.81 -26.17 -2.92
N TYR A 178 18.31 -26.50 -1.74
CA TYR A 178 16.89 -26.65 -1.45
C TYR A 178 16.52 -25.84 -0.24
N ILE A 179 15.42 -25.11 -0.34
CA ILE A 179 14.87 -24.34 0.77
C ILE A 179 13.61 -25.02 1.26
N VAL A 180 13.63 -25.46 2.51
CA VAL A 180 12.54 -26.15 3.18
C VAL A 180 11.92 -25.24 4.24
N HIS A 181 10.63 -25.03 4.20
CA HIS A 181 9.89 -24.27 5.19
C HIS A 181 9.19 -25.24 6.15
N VAL A 182 9.50 -25.10 7.44
CA VAL A 182 8.95 -25.95 8.52
C VAL A 182 8.18 -25.09 9.50
N ASP A 183 6.92 -25.43 9.78
CA ASP A 183 6.10 -24.74 10.78
C ASP A 183 6.71 -24.91 12.18
N SER A 184 6.92 -23.80 12.88
CA SER A 184 7.53 -23.82 14.22
C SER A 184 6.62 -24.34 15.32
N ARG A 185 5.33 -24.49 15.05
CA ARG A 185 4.32 -24.96 16.00
C ARG A 185 4.27 -26.49 16.10
N ASP A 186 4.37 -27.17 14.97
CA ASP A 186 4.17 -28.63 14.91
C ASP A 186 5.29 -29.40 14.16
N GLY A 187 6.24 -28.67 13.55
CA GLY A 187 7.35 -29.28 12.80
C GLY A 187 6.97 -29.79 11.41
N ARG A 188 5.77 -29.48 10.92
CA ARG A 188 5.32 -29.91 9.61
C ARG A 188 6.01 -29.14 8.50
N VAL A 189 6.49 -29.83 7.48
CA VAL A 189 7.00 -29.21 6.27
C VAL A 189 5.83 -28.63 5.49
N ILE A 190 5.86 -27.29 5.27
CA ILE A 190 4.81 -26.56 4.57
C ILE A 190 5.16 -26.29 3.11
N ARG A 191 6.45 -26.20 2.80
CA ARG A 191 6.90 -25.87 1.45
C ARG A 191 8.33 -26.32 1.23
N ILE A 192 8.58 -26.82 0.03
CA ILE A 192 9.93 -27.09 -0.47
C ILE A 192 10.10 -26.39 -1.81
N LYS A 193 11.24 -25.77 -2.05
CA LYS A 193 11.59 -25.13 -3.32
C LYS A 193 13.09 -25.29 -3.59
N PHE A 194 13.50 -25.16 -4.85
CA PHE A 194 14.91 -25.03 -5.21
C PHE A 194 15.48 -23.74 -4.62
N GLY A 195 16.73 -23.77 -4.19
CA GLY A 195 17.53 -22.60 -3.88
C GLY A 195 17.82 -21.78 -5.15
N ASP A 196 18.16 -20.51 -4.97
CA ASP A 196 18.51 -19.60 -6.08
C ASP A 196 19.98 -19.77 -6.48
#